data_9c2dcb935ec243c9bbb691a14af4210a
#
_entry.id   9c2dcb935ec243c9bbb691a14af4210a
#
_cell.length_a   1.000
_cell.length_b   1.000
_cell.length_c   1.000
_cell.angle_alpha   90.00
_cell.angle_beta   90.00
_cell.angle_gamma   90.00
#
_symmetry.space_group_name_H-M   'P 1'
#
loop_
_entity.id
_entity.type
_entity.pdbx_description
1 polymer ?
#
loop_
_entity_poly.entity_id
_entity_poly.type
_entity_poly.pdbx_seq_one_letter_code
_entity_poly.pdbx_strand_id
1 'polypeptide(L)'
;LADGSPDAQTRLALTKLAVRGLDGFEVSDLELHRSGASYTADTLEELHRQYPNDHLWFLMGTDMLLTFAQWHAPERIAKLASLAVAHRGKDDGRTLREAAQQLRDRFGADVVLVENDFLPYSSTIARAMLAFRCGEDYLEPAVYDAVCMQGLYHTRSDLRGLPLDALARIALPLHDPKRVPH
;
A
#
# COMPACT_ATOMS: atom_id res chain seq x y z
N LEU A 1 4.20 7.86 8.72
CA LEU A 1 5.05 7.10 7.78
C LEU A 1 6.08 6.30 8.57
N ALA A 2 6.47 5.12 8.04
CA ALA A 2 7.55 4.34 8.64
C ALA A 2 8.85 5.15 8.63
N ASP A 3 9.69 4.94 9.66
CA ASP A 3 11.01 5.57 9.73
C ASP A 3 11.85 5.23 8.49
N GLY A 4 12.57 6.20 7.95
CA GLY A 4 13.33 6.03 6.69
C GLY A 4 12.48 6.04 5.40
N SER A 5 11.20 6.37 5.46
CA SER A 5 10.40 6.56 4.25
C SER A 5 10.85 7.82 3.49
N PRO A 6 10.98 7.75 2.15
CA PRO A 6 11.28 8.92 1.33
C PRO A 6 10.23 10.02 1.49
N ASP A 7 10.59 11.25 1.15
CA ASP A 7 9.67 12.37 1.11
C ASP A 7 8.52 12.14 0.10
N ALA A 8 7.51 12.99 0.15
CA ALA A 8 6.30 12.85 -0.65
C ALA A 8 6.56 12.98 -2.16
N GLN A 9 7.47 13.87 -2.57
CA GLN A 9 7.80 14.07 -3.98
C GLN A 9 8.56 12.86 -4.54
N THR A 10 9.49 12.32 -3.77
CA THR A 10 10.21 11.09 -4.13
C THR A 10 9.25 9.91 -4.29
N ARG A 11 8.30 9.74 -3.35
CA ARG A 11 7.28 8.68 -3.48
C ARG A 11 6.40 8.87 -4.70
N LEU A 12 5.97 10.11 -5.00
CA LEU A 12 5.22 10.43 -6.20
C LEU A 12 6.00 10.07 -7.47
N ALA A 13 7.30 10.40 -7.52
CA ALA A 13 8.16 10.06 -8.64
C ALA A 13 8.27 8.54 -8.85
N LEU A 14 8.45 7.77 -7.76
CA LEU A 14 8.47 6.30 -7.81
C LEU A 14 7.15 5.71 -8.28
N THR A 15 6.01 6.27 -7.82
CA THR A 15 4.68 5.83 -8.28
C THR A 15 4.48 6.09 -9.78
N LYS A 16 4.92 7.26 -10.27
CA LYS A 16 4.89 7.57 -11.71
C LYS A 16 5.77 6.62 -12.54
N LEU A 17 6.91 6.19 -11.99
CA LEU A 17 7.74 5.15 -12.62
C LEU A 17 7.03 3.80 -12.66
N ALA A 18 6.38 3.41 -11.57
CA ALA A 18 5.72 2.11 -11.43
C ALA A 18 4.56 1.91 -12.42
N VAL A 19 3.87 2.99 -12.81
CA VAL A 19 2.72 2.90 -13.74
C VAL A 19 3.07 3.33 -15.16
N ARG A 20 4.34 3.64 -15.43
CA ARG A 20 4.77 4.08 -16.77
C ARG A 20 4.49 3.01 -17.82
N GLY A 21 3.69 3.36 -18.82
CA GLY A 21 3.35 2.46 -19.93
C GLY A 21 2.21 1.47 -19.60
N LEU A 22 1.57 1.60 -18.43
CA LEU A 22 0.34 0.88 -18.11
C LEU A 22 -0.86 1.72 -18.57
N ASP A 23 -1.56 1.23 -19.57
CA ASP A 23 -2.79 1.89 -20.05
C ASP A 23 -3.87 1.86 -18.97
N GLY A 24 -4.61 2.97 -18.84
CA GLY A 24 -5.68 3.09 -17.86
C GLY A 24 -5.21 3.45 -16.43
N PHE A 25 -3.91 3.68 -16.22
CA PHE A 25 -3.39 4.14 -14.93
C PHE A 25 -3.01 5.62 -14.98
N GLU A 26 -3.45 6.36 -13.99
CA GLU A 26 -3.08 7.76 -13.77
C GLU A 26 -2.58 7.96 -12.34
N VAL A 27 -1.56 8.80 -12.17
CA VAL A 27 -1.02 9.16 -10.86
C VAL A 27 -1.45 10.57 -10.51
N SER A 28 -2.26 10.70 -9.48
CA SER A 28 -2.70 11.98 -8.93
C SER A 28 -1.80 12.43 -7.78
N ASP A 29 -1.44 13.69 -7.77
CA ASP A 29 -0.74 14.36 -6.66
C ASP A 29 -1.68 15.20 -5.79
N LEU A 30 -2.97 15.00 -5.94
CA LEU A 30 -4.06 15.73 -5.29
C LEU A 30 -3.85 15.90 -3.77
N GLU A 31 -3.40 14.85 -3.10
CA GLU A 31 -3.17 14.88 -1.65
C GLU A 31 -1.92 15.67 -1.25
N LEU A 32 -0.96 15.85 -2.16
CA LEU A 32 0.27 16.61 -1.88
C LEU A 32 0.04 18.12 -1.85
N HIS A 33 -1.06 18.59 -2.41
CA HIS A 33 -1.44 20.00 -2.40
C HIS A 33 -2.25 20.42 -1.16
N ARG A 34 -2.60 19.44 -0.30
CA ARG A 34 -3.33 19.72 0.94
C ARG A 34 -2.38 20.00 2.10
N SER A 35 -2.74 20.94 2.94
CA SER A 35 -2.07 21.15 4.23
C SER A 35 -2.66 20.20 5.27
N GLY A 36 -1.80 19.55 6.08
CA GLY A 36 -2.22 18.67 7.16
C GLY A 36 -2.41 17.21 6.75
N ALA A 37 -3.25 16.48 7.47
CA ALA A 37 -3.53 15.09 7.20
C ALA A 37 -4.44 14.93 5.97
N SER A 38 -4.09 13.99 5.10
CA SER A 38 -4.95 13.60 3.99
C SER A 38 -5.90 12.50 4.43
N TYR A 39 -7.20 12.74 4.30
CA TYR A 39 -8.24 11.77 4.60
C TYR A 39 -8.87 11.24 3.32
N THR A 40 -9.13 9.96 3.26
CA THR A 40 -9.77 9.29 2.10
C THR A 40 -11.11 9.93 1.74
N ALA A 41 -11.91 10.34 2.73
CA ALA A 41 -13.19 11.01 2.49
C ALA A 41 -13.02 12.29 1.67
N ASP A 42 -12.03 13.13 1.98
CA ASP A 42 -11.79 14.38 1.29
C ASP A 42 -11.22 14.15 -0.12
N THR A 43 -10.42 13.11 -0.29
CA THR A 43 -9.89 12.72 -1.61
C THR A 43 -11.01 12.23 -2.52
N LEU A 44 -11.92 11.40 -2.02
CA LEU A 44 -13.07 10.92 -2.79
C LEU A 44 -14.05 12.05 -3.15
N GLU A 45 -14.27 13.03 -2.26
CA GLU A 45 -15.08 14.20 -2.57
C GLU A 45 -14.49 15.04 -3.71
N GLU A 46 -13.17 15.23 -3.68
CA GLU A 46 -12.48 15.95 -4.74
C GLU A 46 -12.57 15.21 -6.07
N LEU A 47 -12.33 13.89 -6.08
CA LEU A 47 -12.46 13.04 -7.26
C LEU A 47 -13.90 13.04 -7.79
N HIS A 48 -14.89 12.96 -6.92
CA HIS A 48 -16.30 13.03 -7.34
C HIS A 48 -16.67 14.38 -7.97
N ARG A 49 -16.07 15.48 -7.50
CA ARG A 49 -16.26 16.79 -8.16
C ARG A 49 -15.58 16.88 -9.52
N GLN A 50 -14.43 16.23 -9.69
CA GLN A 50 -13.71 16.18 -10.98
C GLN A 50 -14.39 15.25 -11.97
N TYR A 51 -14.97 14.15 -11.50
CA TYR A 51 -15.60 13.09 -12.29
C TYR A 51 -17.05 12.84 -11.81
N PRO A 52 -17.96 13.81 -11.98
CA PRO A 52 -19.30 13.76 -11.37
C PRO A 52 -20.21 12.68 -11.91
N ASN A 53 -19.91 12.15 -13.11
CA ASN A 53 -20.68 11.10 -13.75
C ASN A 53 -20.06 9.70 -13.60
N ASP A 54 -18.89 9.61 -12.98
CA ASP A 54 -18.16 8.36 -12.85
C ASP A 54 -18.49 7.68 -11.52
N HIS A 55 -18.54 6.35 -11.55
CA HIS A 55 -18.68 5.55 -10.36
C HIS A 55 -17.30 5.26 -9.77
N LEU A 56 -17.05 5.74 -8.56
CA LEU A 56 -15.77 5.57 -7.90
C LEU A 56 -15.71 4.21 -7.19
N TRP A 57 -14.58 3.53 -7.35
CA TRP A 57 -14.24 2.32 -6.60
C TRP A 57 -13.01 2.58 -5.73
N PHE A 58 -13.13 2.31 -4.44
CA PHE A 58 -12.00 2.38 -3.52
C PHE A 58 -11.45 0.99 -3.26
N LEU A 59 -10.27 0.68 -3.82
CA LEU A 59 -9.59 -0.60 -3.64
C LEU A 59 -8.84 -0.62 -2.30
N MET A 60 -9.07 -1.64 -1.48
CA MET A 60 -8.44 -1.80 -0.18
C MET A 60 -8.07 -3.25 0.12
N GLY A 61 -7.15 -3.45 1.06
CA GLY A 61 -6.82 -4.78 1.59
C GLY A 61 -7.70 -5.14 2.80
N THR A 62 -7.61 -6.40 3.23
CA THR A 62 -8.31 -6.96 4.39
C THR A 62 -8.16 -6.13 5.67
N ASP A 63 -6.91 -5.73 5.99
CA ASP A 63 -6.62 -4.96 7.21
C ASP A 63 -7.38 -3.62 7.25
N MET A 64 -7.54 -3.01 6.07
CA MET A 64 -8.26 -1.75 5.91
C MET A 64 -9.77 -1.94 6.11
N LEU A 65 -10.34 -3.04 5.59
CA LEU A 65 -11.75 -3.40 5.81
C LEU A 65 -12.05 -3.53 7.31
N LEU A 66 -11.21 -4.27 8.04
CA LEU A 66 -11.40 -4.55 9.47
C LEU A 66 -11.32 -3.29 10.34
N THR A 67 -10.62 -2.26 9.90
CA THR A 67 -10.46 -0.99 10.62
C THR A 67 -11.32 0.14 10.06
N PHE A 68 -12.02 -0.06 8.96
CA PHE A 68 -12.75 0.98 8.21
C PHE A 68 -13.71 1.80 9.09
N ALA A 69 -14.43 1.16 10.01
CA ALA A 69 -15.36 1.84 10.89
C ALA A 69 -14.73 2.87 11.86
N GLN A 70 -13.39 2.85 11.98
CA GLN A 70 -12.59 3.76 12.81
C GLN A 70 -11.98 4.90 11.99
N TRP A 71 -12.17 4.91 10.68
CA TRP A 71 -11.59 5.92 9.80
C TRP A 71 -12.29 7.28 9.98
N HIS A 72 -11.68 8.31 9.42
CA HIS A 72 -12.30 9.63 9.39
C HIS A 72 -13.49 9.63 8.42
N ALA A 73 -14.69 9.93 8.93
CA ALA A 73 -15.93 10.03 8.18
C ALA A 73 -16.24 8.81 7.27
N PRO A 74 -16.29 7.57 7.81
CA PRO A 74 -16.49 6.36 7.02
C PRO A 74 -17.82 6.36 6.27
N GLU A 75 -18.87 7.00 6.80
CA GLU A 75 -20.16 7.19 6.14
C GLU A 75 -20.08 8.07 4.89
N ARG A 76 -19.15 9.03 4.85
CA ARG A 76 -18.92 9.83 3.63
C ARG A 76 -18.22 8.99 2.57
N ILE A 77 -17.22 8.19 2.95
CA ILE A 77 -16.53 7.29 2.04
C ILE A 77 -17.52 6.30 1.42
N ALA A 78 -18.35 5.67 2.26
CA ALA A 78 -19.36 4.69 1.83
C ALA A 78 -20.42 5.26 0.85
N LYS A 79 -20.69 6.57 0.91
CA LYS A 79 -21.61 7.25 -0.02
C LYS A 79 -20.96 7.64 -1.35
N LEU A 80 -19.65 7.85 -1.35
CA LEU A 80 -18.92 8.37 -2.51
C LEU A 80 -18.32 7.27 -3.37
N ALA A 81 -18.06 6.08 -2.81
CA ALA A 81 -17.40 5.01 -3.53
C ALA A 81 -17.89 3.63 -3.09
N SER A 82 -17.94 2.69 -4.02
CA SER A 82 -18.00 1.27 -3.70
C SER A 82 -16.64 0.78 -3.21
N LEU A 83 -16.64 -0.16 -2.27
CA LEU A 83 -15.44 -0.69 -1.64
C LEU A 83 -15.07 -2.03 -2.27
N ALA A 84 -13.94 -2.10 -2.98
CA ALA A 84 -13.39 -3.34 -3.52
C ALA A 84 -12.30 -3.85 -2.57
N VAL A 85 -12.52 -5.01 -1.95
CA VAL A 85 -11.63 -5.57 -0.93
C VAL A 85 -10.87 -6.75 -1.49
N ALA A 86 -9.55 -6.60 -1.67
CA ALA A 86 -8.67 -7.66 -2.10
C ALA A 86 -8.16 -8.47 -0.89
N HIS A 87 -8.14 -9.79 -1.03
CA HIS A 87 -7.64 -10.70 0.01
C HIS A 87 -6.13 -10.52 0.23
N ARG A 88 -5.73 -10.48 1.50
CA ARG A 88 -4.34 -10.54 1.93
C ARG A 88 -4.13 -11.78 2.79
N GLY A 89 -3.79 -12.90 2.18
CA GLY A 89 -3.41 -14.09 2.90
C GLY A 89 -4.53 -15.10 3.09
N LYS A 90 -4.32 -16.02 4.05
CA LYS A 90 -5.29 -17.05 4.46
C LYS A 90 -6.29 -16.49 5.47
N ASP A 91 -6.84 -15.33 5.15
CA ASP A 91 -7.86 -14.74 6.01
C ASP A 91 -9.08 -15.64 6.05
N ASP A 92 -9.70 -15.76 7.23
CA ASP A 92 -10.97 -16.44 7.36
C ASP A 92 -12.03 -15.68 6.55
N GLY A 93 -12.40 -16.20 5.40
CA GLY A 93 -13.40 -15.60 4.52
C GLY A 93 -14.75 -15.37 5.22
N ARG A 94 -14.99 -16.00 6.37
CA ARG A 94 -16.13 -15.72 7.23
C ARG A 94 -15.98 -14.38 7.93
N THR A 95 -14.84 -14.11 8.55
CA THR A 95 -14.54 -12.83 9.20
C THR A 95 -14.68 -11.66 8.23
N LEU A 96 -14.20 -11.82 6.99
CA LEU A 96 -14.33 -10.79 5.95
C LEU A 96 -15.78 -10.54 5.55
N ARG A 97 -16.58 -11.60 5.38
CA ARG A 97 -18.00 -11.47 5.06
C ARG A 97 -18.78 -10.80 6.19
N GLU A 98 -18.48 -11.15 7.44
CA GLU A 98 -19.09 -10.52 8.62
C GLU A 98 -18.74 -9.03 8.70
N ALA A 99 -17.46 -8.68 8.50
CA ALA A 99 -17.01 -7.28 8.47
C ALA A 99 -17.67 -6.48 7.33
N ALA A 100 -17.71 -7.05 6.12
CA ALA A 100 -18.39 -6.43 4.99
C ALA A 100 -19.90 -6.22 5.27
N GLN A 101 -20.56 -7.20 5.91
CA GLN A 101 -21.97 -7.07 6.28
C GLN A 101 -22.18 -5.96 7.31
N GLN A 102 -21.32 -5.85 8.30
CA GLN A 102 -21.38 -4.75 9.28
C GLN A 102 -21.25 -3.36 8.62
N LEU A 103 -20.40 -3.21 7.60
CA LEU A 103 -20.28 -1.94 6.89
C LEU A 103 -21.52 -1.63 6.05
N ARG A 104 -22.15 -2.65 5.44
CA ARG A 104 -23.43 -2.48 4.73
C ARG A 104 -24.53 -2.03 5.68
N ASP A 105 -24.66 -2.70 6.83
CA ASP A 105 -25.71 -2.42 7.80
C ASP A 105 -25.54 -1.06 8.48
N ARG A 106 -24.29 -0.69 8.79
CA ARG A 106 -23.99 0.52 9.55
C ARG A 106 -23.90 1.79 8.70
N PHE A 107 -23.31 1.68 7.50
CA PHE A 107 -22.99 2.84 6.66
C PHE A 107 -23.70 2.82 5.31
N GLY A 108 -24.44 1.76 4.97
CA GLY A 108 -25.00 1.56 3.65
C GLY A 108 -23.94 1.35 2.57
N ALA A 109 -22.75 0.89 2.97
CA ALA A 109 -21.62 0.73 2.06
C ALA A 109 -21.91 -0.36 1.01
N ASP A 110 -21.55 -0.10 -0.24
CA ASP A 110 -21.45 -1.14 -1.26
C ASP A 110 -20.07 -1.78 -1.16
N VAL A 111 -20.01 -3.06 -0.78
CA VAL A 111 -18.76 -3.77 -0.52
C VAL A 111 -18.69 -5.02 -1.39
N VAL A 112 -17.64 -5.13 -2.19
CA VAL A 112 -17.33 -6.30 -3.03
C VAL A 112 -16.05 -6.95 -2.51
N LEU A 113 -16.11 -8.24 -2.17
CA LEU A 113 -14.93 -9.04 -1.86
C LEU A 113 -14.39 -9.59 -3.17
N VAL A 114 -13.18 -9.17 -3.55
CA VAL A 114 -12.54 -9.54 -4.80
C VAL A 114 -11.83 -10.88 -4.62
N GLU A 115 -12.13 -11.85 -5.49
CA GLU A 115 -11.34 -13.07 -5.60
C GLU A 115 -10.03 -12.76 -6.32
N ASN A 116 -8.92 -12.96 -5.65
CA ASN A 116 -7.58 -12.73 -6.19
C ASN A 116 -6.60 -13.79 -5.68
N ASP A 117 -5.58 -14.07 -6.47
CA ASP A 117 -4.47 -14.90 -6.02
C ASP A 117 -3.71 -14.21 -4.90
N PHE A 118 -3.36 -15.00 -3.89
CA PHE A 118 -2.58 -14.50 -2.78
C PHE A 118 -1.12 -14.28 -3.20
N LEU A 119 -0.68 -13.04 -3.13
CA LEU A 119 0.73 -12.70 -3.25
C LEU A 119 1.30 -12.43 -1.85
N PRO A 120 2.29 -13.22 -1.39
CA PRO A 120 2.82 -13.15 -0.02
C PRO A 120 3.73 -11.91 0.18
N TYR A 121 3.29 -10.76 -0.29
CA TYR A 121 4.05 -9.51 -0.18
C TYR A 121 3.41 -8.53 0.78
N SER A 122 4.27 -7.91 1.60
CA SER A 122 3.91 -6.73 2.37
C SER A 122 4.95 -5.63 2.11
N SER A 123 4.56 -4.39 2.36
CA SER A 123 5.49 -3.26 2.31
C SER A 123 6.69 -3.45 3.24
N THR A 124 6.51 -4.16 4.35
CA THR A 124 7.58 -4.49 5.30
C THR A 124 8.58 -5.45 4.69
N ILE A 125 8.11 -6.54 4.05
CA ILE A 125 8.97 -7.50 3.36
C ILE A 125 9.70 -6.81 2.21
N ALA A 126 8.98 -6.06 1.37
CA ALA A 126 9.58 -5.35 0.25
C ALA A 126 10.70 -4.40 0.69
N ARG A 127 10.48 -3.60 1.73
CA ARG A 127 11.53 -2.71 2.27
C ARG A 127 12.71 -3.47 2.84
N ALA A 128 12.49 -4.58 3.55
CA ALA A 128 13.56 -5.42 4.05
C ALA A 128 14.40 -6.01 2.92
N MET A 129 13.77 -6.47 1.85
CA MET A 129 14.47 -6.98 0.67
C MET A 129 15.28 -5.88 -0.04
N LEU A 130 14.71 -4.68 -0.19
CA LEU A 130 15.40 -3.54 -0.77
C LEU A 130 16.64 -3.13 0.02
N ALA A 131 16.59 -3.16 1.36
CA ALA A 131 17.73 -2.86 2.20
C ALA A 131 18.92 -3.79 1.92
N PHE A 132 18.67 -5.01 1.48
CA PHE A 132 19.67 -5.99 1.06
C PHE A 132 19.92 -6.02 -0.45
N ARG A 133 19.37 -5.05 -1.22
CA ARG A 133 19.40 -5.06 -2.68
C ARG A 133 18.86 -6.35 -3.32
N CYS A 134 17.92 -6.97 -2.65
CA CYS A 134 17.07 -8.04 -3.17
C CYS A 134 15.70 -7.45 -3.53
N GLY A 135 14.90 -8.16 -4.32
CA GLY A 135 13.54 -7.73 -4.61
C GLY A 135 13.35 -7.10 -5.99
N GLU A 136 14.31 -7.27 -6.89
CA GLU A 136 14.19 -6.91 -8.30
C GLU A 136 13.00 -7.61 -8.99
N ASP A 137 12.65 -8.84 -8.53
CA ASP A 137 11.50 -9.58 -9.03
C ASP A 137 10.13 -9.05 -8.51
N TYR A 138 10.14 -8.11 -7.57
CA TYR A 138 8.93 -7.62 -6.88
C TYR A 138 8.59 -6.18 -7.20
N LEU A 139 9.44 -5.51 -7.92
CA LEU A 139 9.27 -4.12 -8.33
C LEU A 139 9.42 -4.02 -9.84
N GLU A 140 8.73 -3.06 -10.40
CA GLU A 140 8.99 -2.62 -11.76
C GLU A 140 10.47 -2.22 -11.87
N PRO A 141 11.23 -2.66 -12.91
CA PRO A 141 12.68 -2.48 -13.00
C PRO A 141 13.15 -1.02 -12.81
N ALA A 142 12.44 -0.06 -13.40
CA ALA A 142 12.80 1.35 -13.27
C ALA A 142 12.62 1.88 -11.83
N VAL A 143 11.67 1.34 -11.09
CA VAL A 143 11.46 1.65 -9.66
C VAL A 143 12.60 1.08 -8.82
N TYR A 144 12.95 -0.18 -9.06
CA TYR A 144 14.06 -0.84 -8.36
C TYR A 144 15.38 -0.08 -8.58
N ASP A 145 15.69 0.25 -9.83
CA ASP A 145 16.87 1.01 -10.17
C ASP A 145 16.91 2.38 -9.48
N ALA A 146 15.79 3.12 -9.52
CA ALA A 146 15.70 4.43 -8.89
C ALA A 146 15.88 4.33 -7.36
N VAL A 147 15.32 3.32 -6.71
CA VAL A 147 15.48 3.06 -5.27
C VAL A 147 16.94 2.78 -4.93
N CYS A 148 17.59 1.91 -5.70
CA CYS A 148 19.00 1.55 -5.49
C CYS A 148 19.97 2.69 -5.76
N MET A 149 19.73 3.47 -6.83
CA MET A 149 20.58 4.61 -7.18
C MET A 149 20.52 5.73 -6.15
N GLN A 150 19.35 5.97 -5.57
CA GLN A 150 19.15 7.03 -4.57
C GLN A 150 19.39 6.55 -3.14
N GLY A 151 19.72 5.28 -2.92
CA GLY A 151 19.93 4.71 -1.58
C GLY A 151 18.68 4.74 -0.69
N LEU A 152 17.48 4.69 -1.29
CA LEU A 152 16.22 4.75 -0.55
C LEU A 152 15.99 3.45 0.23
N TYR A 153 15.19 3.54 1.30
CA TYR A 153 14.83 2.39 2.17
C TYR A 153 16.05 1.65 2.73
N HIS A 154 17.11 2.40 3.05
CA HIS A 154 18.37 1.88 3.59
C HIS A 154 19.07 0.87 2.68
N THR A 155 18.91 0.99 1.35
CA THR A 155 19.63 0.12 0.41
C THR A 155 21.14 0.21 0.59
N ARG A 156 21.77 -0.94 0.84
CA ARG A 156 23.21 -1.03 1.09
C ARG A 156 23.96 -1.32 -0.20
N SER A 157 24.91 -0.45 -0.54
CA SER A 157 25.74 -0.59 -1.74
C SER A 157 26.76 -1.73 -1.65
N ASP A 158 27.19 -2.04 -0.43
CA ASP A 158 28.19 -3.07 -0.12
C ASP A 158 27.64 -4.51 -0.22
N LEU A 159 26.33 -4.67 -0.29
CA LEU A 159 25.67 -5.99 -0.40
C LEU A 159 25.37 -6.39 -1.85
N ARG A 160 25.72 -5.57 -2.82
CA ARG A 160 25.43 -5.84 -4.24
C ARG A 160 26.18 -7.09 -4.72
N GLY A 161 25.44 -8.08 -5.23
CA GLY A 161 26.01 -9.30 -5.80
C GLY A 161 26.36 -10.38 -4.77
N LEU A 162 26.02 -10.21 -3.49
CA LEU A 162 26.15 -11.29 -2.52
C LEU A 162 25.11 -12.36 -2.76
N PRO A 163 25.47 -13.66 -2.67
CA PRO A 163 24.51 -14.75 -2.80
C PRO A 163 23.50 -14.75 -1.64
N LEU A 164 22.31 -15.27 -1.90
CA LEU A 164 21.18 -15.25 -0.94
C LEU A 164 21.50 -15.85 0.45
N ASP A 165 22.33 -16.89 0.49
CA ASP A 165 22.76 -17.52 1.74
C ASP A 165 23.68 -16.61 2.57
N ALA A 166 24.51 -15.80 1.92
CA ALA A 166 25.32 -14.78 2.58
C ALA A 166 24.45 -13.64 3.11
N LEU A 167 23.45 -13.21 2.33
CA LEU A 167 22.47 -12.20 2.74
C LEU A 167 21.61 -12.68 3.91
N ALA A 168 21.18 -13.94 3.92
CA ALA A 168 20.43 -14.54 5.02
C ALA A 168 21.24 -14.55 6.32
N ARG A 169 22.54 -14.81 6.28
CA ARG A 169 23.42 -14.76 7.48
C ARG A 169 23.57 -13.36 8.04
N ILE A 170 23.49 -12.33 7.20
CA ILE A 170 23.55 -10.92 7.62
C ILE A 170 22.19 -10.47 8.16
N ALA A 171 21.09 -10.96 7.60
CA ALA A 171 19.73 -10.58 7.96
C ALA A 171 19.22 -11.24 9.25
N LEU A 172 19.60 -12.50 9.52
CA LEU A 172 19.16 -13.25 10.69
C LEU A 172 19.40 -12.56 12.05
N PRO A 173 20.55 -11.86 12.28
CA PRO A 173 20.77 -11.13 13.54
C PRO A 173 19.87 -9.89 13.71
N LEU A 174 19.29 -9.37 12.63
CA LEU A 174 18.41 -8.19 12.67
C LEU A 174 16.97 -8.56 13.05
N HIS A 175 16.64 -9.84 13.05
CA HIS A 175 15.32 -10.37 13.38
C HIS A 175 15.26 -11.06 14.74
N ASP A 176 16.13 -10.68 15.67
CA ASP A 176 16.05 -11.15 17.07
C ASP A 176 14.83 -10.47 17.74
N PRO A 177 13.74 -11.24 18.03
CA PRO A 177 12.54 -10.70 18.66
C PRO A 177 12.79 -10.17 20.10
N LYS A 178 13.99 -10.34 20.63
CA LYS A 178 14.42 -9.82 21.95
C LYS A 178 15.08 -8.44 21.89
N ARG A 179 15.31 -7.88 20.70
CA ARG A 179 15.76 -6.50 20.50
C ARG A 179 14.56 -5.58 20.21
N VAL A 180 13.68 -5.42 21.18
CA VAL A 180 12.77 -4.27 21.21
C VAL A 180 13.52 -3.16 21.93
N PRO A 181 13.82 -2.02 21.28
CA PRO A 181 14.31 -0.85 22.00
C PRO A 181 13.20 -0.35 22.94
N HIS A 182 13.56 -0.13 24.19
CA HIS A 182 12.71 0.54 25.19
C HIS A 182 12.48 1.99 24.82
#